data_1bf4c7d4fe49b448fa177398c923d4c5
#
_entry.id   1bf4c7d4fe49b448fa177398c923d4c5
#
_cell.length_a   1.000
_cell.length_b   1.000
_cell.length_c   1.000
_cell.angle_alpha   90.00
_cell.angle_beta   90.00
_cell.angle_gamma   90.00
#
_symmetry.space_group_name_H-M   'P 1'
#
loop_
_entity.id
_entity.type
_entity.pdbx_description
1 polymer ?
#
loop_
_entity_poly.entity_id
_entity_poly.type
_entity_poly.pdbx_seq_one_letter_code
_entity_poly.pdbx_strand_id
1 'polypeptide(L)'
;MASEQMEQLKMAMQMMMKKGFAPTFDGSADPIQLRNTIQAAQERMVTEPGVTFVPDQFGDMDAELSVPENSREDAIIIYIHGGGLICGNAFSSRGYASMLAGETKIPVYAFSYRLAPEDKFPAAVDDCFTAYQAILKKHPGKPVFLIGESGGAYLSIVTAMKARDNGVTMPAGVIPYSPVIDVSGALNREREGNKDFTVTPDGLRWLQELYCVDADVKNPYASPYYDDMHDMPPMLLAWDESETLAVDSEVIVERLEKNGIECRHKSYPDCFHAFATTGRGTPESMEILKDTMAFIEDHI
;
A
#
# COMPACT_ATOMS: atom_id res chain seq x y z
N MET A 1 14.77 -5.32 -18.25
CA MET A 1 14.66 -3.91 -18.72
C MET A 1 13.17 -3.58 -18.73
N ALA A 2 12.83 -2.41 -18.23
CA ALA A 2 11.46 -1.91 -18.23
C ALA A 2 10.92 -1.70 -19.66
N SER A 3 9.59 -1.62 -19.80
CA SER A 3 8.94 -1.30 -21.07
C SER A 3 9.21 0.15 -21.49
N GLU A 4 8.99 0.45 -22.77
CA GLU A 4 9.10 1.83 -23.27
C GLU A 4 8.11 2.78 -22.57
N GLN A 5 6.91 2.29 -22.26
CA GLN A 5 5.89 3.04 -21.51
C GLN A 5 6.36 3.37 -20.10
N MET A 6 6.97 2.40 -19.39
CA MET A 6 7.55 2.62 -18.07
C MET A 6 8.67 3.67 -18.12
N GLU A 7 9.58 3.57 -19.08
CA GLU A 7 10.67 4.57 -19.23
C GLU A 7 10.13 5.98 -19.54
N GLN A 8 9.10 6.07 -20.39
CA GLN A 8 8.46 7.36 -20.70
C GLN A 8 7.78 7.95 -19.44
N LEU A 9 7.10 7.13 -18.65
CA LEU A 9 6.45 7.55 -17.41
C LEU A 9 7.49 8.03 -16.39
N LYS A 10 8.58 7.29 -16.18
CA LYS A 10 9.70 7.68 -15.31
C LYS A 10 10.27 9.04 -15.71
N MET A 11 10.59 9.22 -17.00
CA MET A 11 11.11 10.49 -17.49
C MET A 11 10.13 11.65 -17.26
N ALA A 12 8.83 11.43 -17.49
CA ALA A 12 7.81 12.44 -17.25
C ALA A 12 7.72 12.81 -15.77
N MET A 13 7.68 11.83 -14.87
CA MET A 13 7.66 12.05 -13.42
C MET A 13 8.89 12.82 -12.94
N GLN A 14 10.09 12.40 -13.32
CA GLN A 14 11.33 13.08 -12.96
C GLN A 14 11.38 14.52 -13.48
N MET A 15 10.86 14.77 -14.69
CA MET A 15 10.75 16.12 -15.23
C MET A 15 9.79 16.99 -14.42
N MET A 16 8.64 16.44 -14.02
CA MET A 16 7.66 17.15 -13.19
C MET A 16 8.24 17.50 -11.82
N MET A 17 8.95 16.55 -11.18
CA MET A 17 9.64 16.76 -9.91
C MET A 17 10.71 17.87 -10.02
N LYS A 18 11.57 17.80 -11.04
CA LYS A 18 12.59 18.84 -11.28
C LYS A 18 12.02 20.24 -11.53
N LYS A 19 10.81 20.34 -12.06
CA LYS A 19 10.11 21.62 -12.29
C LYS A 19 9.26 22.05 -11.08
N GLY A 20 9.23 21.27 -9.99
CA GLY A 20 8.40 21.53 -8.83
C GLY A 20 6.90 21.34 -9.06
N PHE A 21 6.50 20.62 -10.11
CA PHE A 21 5.10 20.28 -10.40
C PHE A 21 4.65 18.95 -9.78
N ALA A 22 5.59 18.12 -9.39
CA ALA A 22 5.33 16.91 -8.62
C ALA A 22 6.14 16.96 -7.33
N PRO A 23 5.56 16.55 -6.20
CA PRO A 23 6.23 16.56 -4.92
C PRO A 23 7.32 15.49 -4.83
N THR A 24 8.31 15.75 -3.97
CA THR A 24 9.36 14.80 -3.61
C THR A 24 9.27 14.47 -2.13
N PHE A 25 9.49 13.20 -1.79
CA PHE A 25 9.66 12.78 -0.40
C PHE A 25 11.15 12.78 -0.06
N ASP A 26 11.74 13.98 -0.03
CA ASP A 26 13.18 14.19 0.23
C ASP A 26 13.47 14.89 1.56
N GLY A 27 12.43 15.20 2.34
CA GLY A 27 12.53 15.88 3.63
C GLY A 27 12.63 17.39 3.54
N SER A 28 12.59 18.00 2.36
CA SER A 28 12.70 19.45 2.18
C SER A 28 11.37 20.20 2.30
N ALA A 29 10.25 19.49 2.12
CA ALA A 29 8.92 20.09 2.09
C ALA A 29 8.26 20.13 3.48
N ASP A 30 7.36 21.09 3.69
CA ASP A 30 6.40 21.04 4.78
C ASP A 30 5.41 19.87 4.56
N PRO A 31 5.23 18.95 5.52
CA PRO A 31 4.41 17.75 5.33
C PRO A 31 2.95 18.04 5.02
N ILE A 32 2.39 19.14 5.57
CA ILE A 32 0.99 19.49 5.32
C ILE A 32 0.80 20.08 3.92
N GLN A 33 1.74 20.91 3.46
CA GLN A 33 1.70 21.43 2.09
C GLN A 33 1.90 20.30 1.07
N LEU A 34 2.81 19.37 1.35
CA LEU A 34 3.07 18.19 0.53
C LEU A 34 1.79 17.34 0.42
N ARG A 35 1.14 17.04 1.55
CA ARG A 35 -0.15 16.33 1.61
C ARG A 35 -1.20 16.98 0.72
N ASN A 36 -1.43 18.28 0.90
CA ASN A 36 -2.45 19.01 0.14
C ASN A 36 -2.19 18.96 -1.37
N THR A 37 -0.93 19.06 -1.78
CA THR A 37 -0.53 18.99 -3.19
C THR A 37 -0.78 17.60 -3.78
N ILE A 38 -0.38 16.55 -3.07
CA ILE A 38 -0.54 15.15 -3.51
C ILE A 38 -2.02 14.78 -3.58
N GLN A 39 -2.79 15.03 -2.54
CA GLN A 39 -4.21 14.70 -2.49
C GLN A 39 -4.99 15.41 -3.61
N ALA A 40 -4.75 16.70 -3.82
CA ALA A 40 -5.40 17.45 -4.90
C ALA A 40 -5.06 16.91 -6.30
N ALA A 41 -3.88 16.33 -6.49
CA ALA A 41 -3.52 15.68 -7.74
C ALA A 41 -4.19 14.30 -7.89
N GLN A 42 -4.21 13.50 -6.83
CA GLN A 42 -4.81 12.16 -6.81
C GLN A 42 -6.34 12.20 -6.99
N GLU A 43 -7.02 13.15 -6.38
CA GLU A 43 -8.47 13.33 -6.52
C GLU A 43 -8.91 13.66 -7.95
N ARG A 44 -7.98 14.11 -8.81
CA ARG A 44 -8.21 14.38 -10.23
C ARG A 44 -7.89 13.20 -11.14
N MET A 45 -7.42 12.08 -10.58
CA MET A 45 -7.12 10.90 -11.37
C MET A 45 -8.40 10.34 -12.02
N VAL A 46 -8.22 9.78 -13.19
CA VAL A 46 -9.31 9.12 -13.91
C VAL A 46 -9.75 7.88 -13.14
N THR A 47 -11.05 7.76 -12.93
CA THR A 47 -11.66 6.58 -12.31
C THR A 47 -12.15 5.59 -13.37
N GLU A 48 -12.27 4.33 -12.97
CA GLU A 48 -12.73 3.27 -13.88
C GLU A 48 -14.22 3.47 -14.25
N PRO A 49 -14.55 3.45 -15.54
CA PRO A 49 -15.96 3.49 -15.99
C PRO A 49 -16.77 2.31 -15.45
N GLY A 50 -18.04 2.54 -15.13
CA GLY A 50 -18.93 1.50 -14.61
C GLY A 50 -18.68 1.14 -13.14
N VAL A 51 -17.95 1.98 -12.39
CA VAL A 51 -17.80 1.86 -10.95
C VAL A 51 -18.53 3.00 -10.26
N THR A 52 -19.40 2.64 -9.30
CA THR A 52 -20.14 3.60 -8.46
C THR A 52 -19.42 3.72 -7.11
N PHE A 53 -19.32 4.95 -6.60
CA PHE A 53 -18.73 5.25 -5.32
C PHE A 53 -19.81 5.45 -4.26
N VAL A 54 -19.86 4.57 -3.26
CA VAL A 54 -20.84 4.62 -2.19
C VAL A 54 -20.14 5.09 -0.91
N PRO A 55 -20.49 6.27 -0.39
CA PRO A 55 -19.91 6.76 0.88
C PRO A 55 -20.22 5.81 2.04
N ASP A 56 -19.25 5.63 2.91
CA ASP A 56 -19.35 4.83 4.13
C ASP A 56 -18.53 5.49 5.25
N GLN A 57 -18.59 4.94 6.47
CA GLN A 57 -17.87 5.45 7.63
C GLN A 57 -17.52 4.33 8.59
N PHE A 58 -16.29 4.37 9.14
CA PHE A 58 -15.82 3.47 10.18
C PHE A 58 -15.39 4.26 11.42
N GLY A 59 -16.28 4.35 12.42
CA GLY A 59 -16.11 5.34 13.52
C GLY A 59 -16.16 6.75 12.96
N ASP A 60 -15.10 7.53 13.19
CA ASP A 60 -14.97 8.91 12.67
C ASP A 60 -14.20 8.96 11.33
N MET A 61 -13.81 7.81 10.78
CA MET A 61 -13.07 7.74 9.51
C MET A 61 -14.03 7.74 8.31
N ASP A 62 -13.87 8.71 7.43
CA ASP A 62 -14.51 8.68 6.12
C ASP A 62 -14.04 7.47 5.33
N ALA A 63 -14.98 6.78 4.71
CA ALA A 63 -14.73 5.62 3.88
C ALA A 63 -15.58 5.67 2.61
N GLU A 64 -15.18 4.89 1.62
CA GLU A 64 -15.90 4.75 0.37
C GLU A 64 -15.80 3.32 -0.16
N LEU A 65 -16.91 2.82 -0.68
CA LEU A 65 -16.98 1.54 -1.36
C LEU A 65 -17.08 1.78 -2.87
N SER A 66 -16.08 1.34 -3.61
CA SER A 66 -16.08 1.27 -5.07
C SER A 66 -16.84 0.01 -5.49
N VAL A 67 -18.03 0.17 -6.08
CA VAL A 67 -18.91 -0.92 -6.49
C VAL A 67 -18.95 -1.00 -8.03
N PRO A 68 -18.39 -2.08 -8.63
CA PRO A 68 -18.41 -2.24 -10.08
C PRO A 68 -19.78 -2.68 -10.59
N GLU A 69 -20.06 -2.39 -11.86
CA GLU A 69 -21.16 -3.04 -12.57
C GLU A 69 -20.96 -4.56 -12.57
N ASN A 70 -22.06 -5.31 -12.40
CA ASN A 70 -22.03 -6.77 -12.24
C ASN A 70 -21.12 -7.24 -11.09
N SER A 71 -21.21 -6.54 -9.95
CA SER A 71 -20.45 -6.82 -8.76
C SER A 71 -20.63 -8.25 -8.28
N ARG A 72 -19.51 -8.92 -7.96
CA ARG A 72 -19.48 -10.20 -7.25
C ARG A 72 -19.79 -9.96 -5.76
N GLU A 73 -20.31 -11.00 -5.12
CA GLU A 73 -20.62 -10.93 -3.70
C GLU A 73 -19.83 -11.95 -2.86
N ASP A 74 -18.90 -12.67 -3.47
CA ASP A 74 -18.16 -13.77 -2.86
C ASP A 74 -16.88 -13.34 -2.11
N ALA A 75 -16.42 -12.10 -2.29
CA ALA A 75 -15.27 -11.55 -1.58
C ALA A 75 -15.40 -10.02 -1.38
N ILE A 76 -14.49 -9.46 -0.58
CA ILE A 76 -14.30 -8.01 -0.39
C ILE A 76 -12.81 -7.69 -0.49
N ILE A 77 -12.47 -6.58 -1.12
CA ILE A 77 -11.12 -6.02 -1.12
C ILE A 77 -11.11 -4.76 -0.24
N ILE A 78 -10.06 -4.62 0.54
CA ILE A 78 -9.71 -3.37 1.24
C ILE A 78 -8.43 -2.86 0.60
N TYR A 79 -8.51 -1.68 -0.01
CA TYR A 79 -7.34 -0.98 -0.52
C TYR A 79 -6.90 0.10 0.48
N ILE A 80 -5.69 -0.04 1.00
CA ILE A 80 -5.08 0.88 1.95
C ILE A 80 -4.05 1.71 1.19
N HIS A 81 -4.30 3.01 1.09
CA HIS A 81 -3.45 3.92 0.30
C HIS A 81 -2.07 4.12 0.91
N GLY A 82 -1.08 4.39 0.06
CA GLY A 82 0.25 4.83 0.45
C GLY A 82 0.32 6.31 0.78
N GLY A 83 1.50 6.90 0.58
CA GLY A 83 1.75 8.31 0.82
C GLY A 83 2.58 8.59 2.08
N GLY A 84 3.47 7.67 2.46
CA GLY A 84 4.43 7.85 3.55
C GLY A 84 3.80 8.06 4.93
N LEU A 85 2.53 7.64 5.11
CA LEU A 85 1.74 7.83 6.33
C LEU A 85 1.45 9.31 6.66
N ILE A 86 1.74 10.22 5.74
CA ILE A 86 1.49 11.66 5.85
C ILE A 86 0.51 12.20 4.80
N CYS A 87 0.20 11.42 3.76
CA CYS A 87 -0.67 11.80 2.65
C CYS A 87 -1.69 10.71 2.34
N GLY A 88 -2.74 11.07 1.61
CA GLY A 88 -3.76 10.16 1.15
C GLY A 88 -5.06 10.24 1.96
N ASN A 89 -6.13 9.77 1.35
CA ASN A 89 -7.47 9.60 1.94
C ASN A 89 -8.31 8.67 1.07
N ALA A 90 -9.55 8.38 1.49
CA ALA A 90 -10.48 7.54 0.73
C ALA A 90 -10.70 8.06 -0.71
N PHE A 91 -10.80 9.37 -0.89
CA PHE A 91 -11.12 9.98 -2.19
C PHE A 91 -9.91 10.00 -3.13
N SER A 92 -8.72 10.20 -2.60
CA SER A 92 -7.47 10.13 -3.37
C SER A 92 -7.16 8.71 -3.87
N SER A 93 -7.75 7.70 -3.24
CA SER A 93 -7.60 6.29 -3.60
C SER A 93 -8.45 5.85 -4.80
N ARG A 94 -9.44 6.66 -5.22
CA ARG A 94 -10.44 6.30 -6.24
C ARG A 94 -9.83 5.78 -7.54
N GLY A 95 -8.73 6.35 -7.99
CA GLY A 95 -8.09 5.94 -9.25
C GLY A 95 -7.79 4.45 -9.27
N TYR A 96 -6.98 3.98 -8.34
CA TYR A 96 -6.58 2.58 -8.30
C TYR A 96 -7.65 1.66 -7.70
N ALA A 97 -8.35 2.09 -6.64
CA ALA A 97 -9.43 1.31 -6.04
C ALA A 97 -10.57 1.01 -7.03
N SER A 98 -10.96 2.00 -7.86
CA SER A 98 -11.96 1.75 -8.90
C SER A 98 -11.47 0.82 -10.00
N MET A 99 -10.20 0.91 -10.38
CA MET A 99 -9.61 -0.02 -11.34
C MET A 99 -9.59 -1.46 -10.79
N LEU A 100 -9.17 -1.66 -9.54
CA LEU A 100 -9.26 -2.96 -8.88
C LEU A 100 -10.70 -3.49 -8.90
N ALA A 101 -11.67 -2.67 -8.51
CA ALA A 101 -13.09 -3.04 -8.53
C ALA A 101 -13.56 -3.42 -9.94
N GLY A 102 -13.24 -2.60 -10.94
CA GLY A 102 -13.64 -2.83 -12.33
C GLY A 102 -13.04 -4.09 -12.95
N GLU A 103 -11.79 -4.41 -12.64
CA GLU A 103 -11.11 -5.60 -13.17
C GLU A 103 -11.50 -6.89 -12.43
N THR A 104 -11.51 -6.86 -11.09
CA THR A 104 -11.85 -8.04 -10.26
C THR A 104 -13.34 -8.32 -10.20
N LYS A 105 -14.19 -7.35 -10.46
CA LYS A 105 -15.63 -7.33 -10.18
C LYS A 105 -15.98 -7.50 -8.69
N ILE A 106 -15.02 -7.29 -7.81
CA ILE A 106 -15.19 -7.35 -6.36
C ILE A 106 -15.28 -5.93 -5.81
N PRO A 107 -16.20 -5.64 -4.87
CA PRO A 107 -16.26 -4.33 -4.21
C PRO A 107 -14.98 -4.02 -3.45
N VAL A 108 -14.51 -2.77 -3.56
CA VAL A 108 -13.25 -2.31 -2.94
C VAL A 108 -13.53 -1.19 -1.96
N TYR A 109 -13.23 -1.40 -0.68
CA TYR A 109 -13.22 -0.34 0.32
C TYR A 109 -11.91 0.44 0.28
N ALA A 110 -12.00 1.76 0.44
CA ALA A 110 -10.91 2.65 0.82
C ALA A 110 -11.39 3.56 1.96
N PHE A 111 -10.49 3.96 2.86
CA PHE A 111 -10.83 4.80 4.01
C PHE A 111 -9.70 5.77 4.37
N SER A 112 -10.05 6.82 5.10
CA SER A 112 -9.14 7.89 5.51
C SER A 112 -8.62 7.61 6.93
N TYR A 113 -7.52 6.87 7.05
CA TYR A 113 -6.86 6.68 8.35
C TYR A 113 -6.13 7.96 8.77
N ARG A 114 -5.93 8.15 10.08
CA ARG A 114 -5.21 9.31 10.63
C ARG A 114 -3.76 9.35 10.18
N LEU A 115 -3.27 10.55 9.89
CA LEU A 115 -1.99 10.80 9.27
C LEU A 115 -1.02 11.52 10.21
N ALA A 116 0.26 11.19 10.10
CA ALA A 116 1.34 11.95 10.70
C ALA A 116 1.54 13.29 9.95
N PRO A 117 2.10 14.31 10.58
CA PRO A 117 2.65 14.34 11.95
C PRO A 117 1.61 14.59 13.06
N GLU A 118 0.35 14.90 12.71
CA GLU A 118 -0.70 15.22 13.68
C GLU A 118 -1.03 14.01 14.56
N ASP A 119 -1.18 12.84 13.91
CA ASP A 119 -1.49 11.59 14.58
C ASP A 119 -0.41 10.55 14.27
N LYS A 120 0.57 10.47 15.17
CA LYS A 120 1.69 9.53 15.04
C LYS A 120 1.29 8.10 15.34
N PHE A 121 2.22 7.18 15.16
CA PHE A 121 2.07 5.80 15.61
C PHE A 121 1.53 5.74 17.07
N PRO A 122 0.53 4.89 17.37
CA PRO A 122 -0.06 3.85 16.51
C PRO A 122 -1.35 4.25 15.77
N ALA A 123 -1.69 5.53 15.62
CA ALA A 123 -2.99 5.99 15.16
C ALA A 123 -3.46 5.32 13.85
N ALA A 124 -2.66 5.38 12.79
CA ALA A 124 -2.99 4.75 11.50
C ALA A 124 -3.17 3.22 11.60
N VAL A 125 -2.36 2.57 12.42
CA VAL A 125 -2.45 1.12 12.68
C VAL A 125 -3.77 0.74 13.36
N ASP A 126 -4.18 1.53 14.35
CA ASP A 126 -5.43 1.30 15.07
C ASP A 126 -6.66 1.59 14.20
N ASP A 127 -6.57 2.60 13.36
CA ASP A 127 -7.62 2.94 12.40
C ASP A 127 -7.82 1.84 11.36
N CYS A 128 -6.75 1.35 10.76
CA CYS A 128 -6.82 0.25 9.78
C CYS A 128 -7.40 -1.02 10.40
N PHE A 129 -7.02 -1.36 11.62
CA PHE A 129 -7.58 -2.52 12.32
C PHE A 129 -9.05 -2.32 12.68
N THR A 130 -9.45 -1.12 13.08
CA THR A 130 -10.85 -0.76 13.34
C THR A 130 -11.70 -0.89 12.08
N ALA A 131 -11.23 -0.35 10.95
CA ALA A 131 -11.90 -0.47 9.66
C ALA A 131 -12.02 -1.94 9.24
N TYR A 132 -10.95 -2.73 9.37
CA TYR A 132 -10.95 -4.16 9.06
C TYR A 132 -12.03 -4.90 9.86
N GLN A 133 -12.08 -4.72 11.18
CA GLN A 133 -13.10 -5.34 12.03
C GLN A 133 -14.54 -4.91 11.67
N ALA A 134 -14.73 -3.62 11.31
CA ALA A 134 -16.03 -3.12 10.87
C ALA A 134 -16.47 -3.75 9.54
N ILE A 135 -15.55 -3.95 8.61
CA ILE A 135 -15.82 -4.59 7.32
C ILE A 135 -16.15 -6.08 7.50
N LEU A 136 -15.42 -6.80 8.35
CA LEU A 136 -15.76 -8.18 8.69
C LEU A 136 -17.19 -8.32 9.25
N LYS A 137 -17.62 -7.37 10.09
CA LYS A 137 -19.00 -7.34 10.61
C LYS A 137 -20.04 -7.04 9.53
N LYS A 138 -19.74 -6.18 8.58
CA LYS A 138 -20.64 -5.85 7.46
C LYS A 138 -20.77 -7.00 6.45
N HIS A 139 -19.72 -7.81 6.32
CA HIS A 139 -19.63 -8.89 5.32
C HIS A 139 -19.30 -10.25 5.99
N PRO A 140 -20.17 -10.77 6.86
CA PRO A 140 -19.87 -11.97 7.63
C PRO A 140 -19.63 -13.18 6.73
N GLY A 141 -18.51 -13.86 6.98
CA GLY A 141 -18.15 -15.09 6.26
C GLY A 141 -17.56 -14.88 4.85
N LYS A 142 -17.43 -13.65 4.36
CA LYS A 142 -16.77 -13.38 3.09
C LYS A 142 -15.25 -13.33 3.26
N PRO A 143 -14.47 -13.91 2.35
CA PRO A 143 -13.03 -13.65 2.24
C PRO A 143 -12.77 -12.16 2.09
N VAL A 144 -11.81 -11.63 2.86
CA VAL A 144 -11.37 -10.24 2.78
C VAL A 144 -9.90 -10.20 2.38
N PHE A 145 -9.57 -9.46 1.34
CA PHE A 145 -8.20 -9.24 0.89
C PHE A 145 -7.73 -7.84 1.28
N LEU A 146 -6.49 -7.73 1.77
CA LEU A 146 -5.84 -6.47 2.06
C LEU A 146 -4.85 -6.16 0.94
N ILE A 147 -5.02 -5.05 0.26
CA ILE A 147 -4.12 -4.57 -0.80
C ILE A 147 -3.64 -3.18 -0.43
N GLY A 148 -2.37 -2.90 -0.62
CA GLY A 148 -1.85 -1.55 -0.41
C GLY A 148 -0.47 -1.35 -1.02
N GLU A 149 -0.07 -0.10 -1.19
CA GLU A 149 1.25 0.27 -1.67
C GLU A 149 2.02 1.10 -0.64
N SER A 150 3.34 0.95 -0.58
CA SER A 150 4.22 1.78 0.26
C SER A 150 3.79 1.74 1.75
N GLY A 151 3.48 2.89 2.35
CA GLY A 151 2.90 2.97 3.69
C GLY A 151 1.58 2.20 3.84
N GLY A 152 0.76 2.11 2.80
CA GLY A 152 -0.47 1.29 2.80
C GLY A 152 -0.17 -0.21 2.75
N ALA A 153 0.91 -0.62 2.09
CA ALA A 153 1.39 -2.00 2.11
C ALA A 153 1.85 -2.39 3.53
N TYR A 154 2.59 -1.51 4.20
CA TYR A 154 2.92 -1.67 5.61
C TYR A 154 1.67 -1.83 6.48
N LEU A 155 0.70 -0.94 6.35
CA LEU A 155 -0.55 -0.99 7.12
C LEU A 155 -1.37 -2.26 6.83
N SER A 156 -1.34 -2.78 5.60
CA SER A 156 -1.96 -4.07 5.23
C SER A 156 -1.32 -5.24 5.99
N ILE A 157 0.00 -5.29 6.06
CA ILE A 157 0.75 -6.30 6.81
C ILE A 157 0.44 -6.21 8.29
N VAL A 158 0.53 -5.01 8.87
CA VAL A 158 0.29 -4.79 10.31
C VAL A 158 -1.15 -5.06 10.71
N THR A 159 -2.12 -4.78 9.83
CA THR A 159 -3.53 -5.14 10.06
C THR A 159 -3.70 -6.65 10.16
N ALA A 160 -3.04 -7.43 9.31
CA ALA A 160 -3.05 -8.90 9.40
C ALA A 160 -2.33 -9.40 10.67
N MET A 161 -1.20 -8.81 11.05
CA MET A 161 -0.52 -9.11 12.33
C MET A 161 -1.45 -8.85 13.53
N LYS A 162 -2.15 -7.70 13.55
CA LYS A 162 -3.13 -7.41 14.62
C LYS A 162 -4.30 -8.38 14.62
N ALA A 163 -4.76 -8.82 13.45
CA ALA A 163 -5.81 -9.84 13.37
C ALA A 163 -5.34 -11.17 13.99
N ARG A 164 -4.15 -11.64 13.65
CA ARG A 164 -3.49 -12.81 14.24
C ARG A 164 -3.43 -12.70 15.76
N ASP A 165 -2.81 -11.64 16.24
CA ASP A 165 -2.47 -11.46 17.65
C ASP A 165 -3.72 -11.26 18.54
N ASN A 166 -4.83 -10.80 17.97
CA ASN A 166 -6.11 -10.62 18.67
C ASN A 166 -7.12 -11.71 18.39
N GLY A 167 -6.76 -12.79 17.67
CA GLY A 167 -7.67 -13.89 17.36
C GLY A 167 -8.89 -13.47 16.51
N VAL A 168 -8.73 -12.44 15.70
CA VAL A 168 -9.74 -11.99 14.73
C VAL A 168 -9.59 -12.81 13.44
N THR A 169 -10.71 -13.04 12.72
CA THR A 169 -10.66 -13.69 11.40
C THR A 169 -9.53 -13.09 10.55
N MET A 170 -8.66 -13.96 10.05
CA MET A 170 -7.54 -13.55 9.21
C MET A 170 -8.01 -13.10 7.82
N PRO A 171 -7.30 -12.16 7.16
CA PRO A 171 -7.51 -11.89 5.74
C PRO A 171 -7.27 -13.17 4.92
N ALA A 172 -8.00 -13.33 3.83
CA ALA A 172 -7.79 -14.43 2.89
C ALA A 172 -6.44 -14.30 2.15
N GLY A 173 -5.96 -13.07 2.01
CA GLY A 173 -4.63 -12.77 1.48
C GLY A 173 -4.23 -11.33 1.71
N VAL A 174 -2.92 -11.06 1.70
CA VAL A 174 -2.34 -9.71 1.75
C VAL A 174 -1.50 -9.48 0.51
N ILE A 175 -1.70 -8.35 -0.14
CA ILE A 175 -1.05 -8.00 -1.41
C ILE A 175 -0.32 -6.65 -1.24
N PRO A 176 0.88 -6.66 -0.64
CA PRO A 176 1.66 -5.45 -0.39
C PRO A 176 2.56 -5.13 -1.58
N TYR A 177 2.38 -3.97 -2.20
CA TYR A 177 3.27 -3.45 -3.24
C TYR A 177 4.30 -2.51 -2.64
N SER A 178 5.57 -2.76 -2.89
CA SER A 178 6.69 -1.92 -2.41
C SER A 178 6.58 -1.58 -0.90
N PRO A 179 6.42 -2.57 0.00
CA PRO A 179 6.17 -2.34 1.42
C PRO A 179 7.38 -1.73 2.13
N VAL A 180 7.13 -0.97 3.19
CA VAL A 180 8.12 -0.60 4.21
C VAL A 180 7.87 -1.43 5.47
N ILE A 181 8.91 -2.05 6.06
CA ILE A 181 8.77 -2.86 7.28
C ILE A 181 9.66 -2.44 8.43
N ASP A 182 10.48 -1.44 8.25
CA ASP A 182 11.36 -0.96 9.31
C ASP A 182 11.40 0.57 9.37
N VAL A 183 10.89 1.12 10.47
CA VAL A 183 11.00 2.55 10.81
C VAL A 183 12.07 2.81 11.87
N SER A 184 12.79 1.77 12.32
CA SER A 184 13.85 1.91 13.32
C SER A 184 15.22 2.25 12.70
N GLY A 185 15.38 2.05 11.41
CA GLY A 185 16.65 2.19 10.69
C GLY A 185 17.63 1.03 10.92
N ALA A 186 17.15 -0.12 11.43
CA ALA A 186 17.99 -1.30 11.62
C ALA A 186 18.29 -2.03 10.30
N LEU A 187 17.34 -1.95 9.35
CA LEU A 187 17.49 -2.56 8.04
C LEU A 187 18.41 -1.72 7.15
N ASN A 188 19.50 -2.32 6.69
CA ASN A 188 20.41 -1.64 5.78
C ASN A 188 19.80 -1.57 4.37
N ARG A 189 19.39 -0.39 3.93
CA ARG A 189 18.85 -0.11 2.59
C ARG A 189 19.88 0.49 1.63
N GLU A 190 21.14 0.65 2.08
CA GLU A 190 22.22 1.05 1.18
C GLU A 190 22.57 -0.15 0.29
N ARG A 191 22.30 -0.02 -1.00
CA ARG A 191 22.68 -1.04 -1.99
C ARG A 191 23.21 -0.39 -3.25
N GLU A 192 24.18 -1.05 -3.88
CA GLU A 192 24.64 -0.68 -5.19
C GLU A 192 23.48 -0.82 -6.21
N GLY A 193 23.31 0.17 -7.06
CA GLY A 193 22.24 0.15 -8.08
C GLY A 193 20.90 0.74 -7.62
N ASN A 194 20.80 1.30 -6.41
CA ASN A 194 19.61 2.08 -6.01
C ASN A 194 19.45 3.27 -6.95
N LYS A 195 18.28 3.35 -7.62
CA LYS A 195 17.91 4.42 -8.57
C LYS A 195 16.59 5.08 -8.19
N ASP A 196 16.13 4.85 -6.95
CA ASP A 196 14.86 5.39 -6.48
C ASP A 196 14.90 6.91 -6.47
N PHE A 197 14.01 7.51 -7.26
CA PHE A 197 13.86 8.97 -7.35
C PHE A 197 12.60 9.45 -6.61
N THR A 198 11.80 8.53 -6.09
CA THR A 198 10.54 8.82 -5.40
C THR A 198 10.69 8.78 -3.89
N VAL A 199 11.39 7.77 -3.37
CA VAL A 199 11.68 7.60 -1.94
C VAL A 199 13.19 7.56 -1.74
N THR A 200 13.77 8.71 -1.43
CA THR A 200 15.21 8.78 -1.13
C THR A 200 15.49 8.27 0.29
N PRO A 201 16.72 7.81 0.60
CA PRO A 201 17.09 7.43 1.98
C PRO A 201 16.86 8.55 3.00
N ASP A 202 17.14 9.80 2.64
CA ASP A 202 16.89 10.96 3.51
C ASP A 202 15.39 11.23 3.68
N GLY A 203 14.62 11.13 2.61
CA GLY A 203 13.17 11.26 2.65
C GLY A 203 12.52 10.17 3.49
N LEU A 204 13.00 8.93 3.38
CA LEU A 204 12.50 7.84 4.22
C LEU A 204 12.78 8.10 5.71
N ARG A 205 13.97 8.58 6.04
CA ARG A 205 14.34 8.95 7.42
C ARG A 205 13.42 10.06 7.94
N TRP A 206 13.19 11.09 7.14
CA TRP A 206 12.27 12.17 7.49
C TRP A 206 10.83 11.66 7.73
N LEU A 207 10.30 10.78 6.88
CA LEU A 207 8.99 10.17 7.08
C LEU A 207 8.92 9.34 8.38
N GLN A 208 9.97 8.58 8.67
CA GLN A 208 10.09 7.80 9.90
C GLN A 208 10.05 8.69 11.15
N GLU A 209 10.78 9.81 11.15
CA GLU A 209 10.80 10.79 12.25
C GLU A 209 9.42 11.45 12.44
N LEU A 210 8.70 11.77 11.36
CA LEU A 210 7.35 12.30 11.45
C LEU A 210 6.38 11.29 12.05
N TYR A 211 6.51 10.01 11.65
CA TYR A 211 5.57 8.96 12.03
C TYR A 211 5.79 8.40 13.43
N CYS A 212 7.03 8.22 13.87
CA CYS A 212 7.36 7.39 15.04
C CYS A 212 8.35 8.02 16.03
N VAL A 213 8.40 9.36 16.11
CA VAL A 213 9.42 10.08 16.93
C VAL A 213 9.38 9.69 18.41
N ASP A 214 8.19 9.54 19.00
CA ASP A 214 8.00 9.34 20.44
C ASP A 214 7.56 7.90 20.79
N ALA A 215 7.53 7.00 19.82
CA ALA A 215 7.10 5.62 20.01
C ALA A 215 8.30 4.66 20.08
N ASP A 216 8.05 3.46 20.55
CA ASP A 216 9.03 2.37 20.47
C ASP A 216 9.16 1.92 19.00
N VAL A 217 10.19 2.40 18.33
CA VAL A 217 10.46 2.07 16.91
C VAL A 217 10.74 0.58 16.69
N LYS A 218 10.99 -0.17 17.75
CA LYS A 218 11.16 -1.64 17.71
C LYS A 218 9.87 -2.39 18.00
N ASN A 219 8.78 -1.68 18.28
CA ASN A 219 7.47 -2.31 18.37
C ASN A 219 7.16 -3.01 17.05
N PRO A 220 6.81 -4.31 17.02
CA PRO A 220 6.51 -5.02 15.77
C PRO A 220 5.41 -4.37 14.92
N TYR A 221 4.47 -3.66 15.54
CA TYR A 221 3.46 -2.92 14.79
C TYR A 221 3.97 -1.60 14.20
N ALA A 222 5.05 -1.02 14.71
CA ALA A 222 5.73 0.11 14.08
C ALA A 222 6.74 -0.36 13.02
N SER A 223 7.47 -1.41 13.34
CA SER A 223 8.46 -2.03 12.47
C SER A 223 8.23 -3.54 12.38
N PRO A 224 7.45 -4.03 11.41
CA PRO A 224 7.28 -5.46 11.15
C PRO A 224 8.60 -6.22 10.98
N TYR A 225 9.68 -5.52 10.75
CA TYR A 225 11.04 -6.06 10.78
C TYR A 225 11.37 -6.81 12.08
N TYR A 226 10.73 -6.52 13.20
CA TYR A 226 10.92 -7.20 14.49
C TYR A 226 9.92 -8.33 14.75
N ASP A 227 8.98 -8.59 13.83
CA ASP A 227 8.09 -9.75 13.85
C ASP A 227 8.69 -10.89 13.02
N ASP A 228 8.52 -12.12 13.44
CA ASP A 228 8.98 -13.28 12.67
C ASP A 228 8.02 -13.71 11.57
N MET A 229 6.86 -13.05 11.46
CA MET A 229 5.78 -13.29 10.47
C MET A 229 5.20 -14.72 10.51
N HIS A 230 5.18 -15.36 11.71
CA HIS A 230 4.49 -16.64 11.88
C HIS A 230 2.97 -16.48 11.67
N ASP A 231 2.32 -17.53 11.24
CA ASP A 231 0.86 -17.61 11.06
C ASP A 231 0.24 -16.44 10.27
N MET A 232 1.01 -15.82 9.37
CA MET A 232 0.49 -14.81 8.45
C MET A 232 -0.32 -15.48 7.32
N PRO A 233 -1.28 -14.76 6.72
CA PRO A 233 -2.00 -15.27 5.57
C PRO A 233 -1.11 -15.37 4.33
N PRO A 234 -1.57 -16.07 3.26
CA PRO A 234 -0.90 -16.04 1.97
C PRO A 234 -0.63 -14.61 1.48
N MET A 235 0.51 -14.38 0.83
CA MET A 235 0.87 -13.06 0.31
C MET A 235 1.28 -13.09 -1.15
N LEU A 236 0.99 -11.97 -1.85
CA LEU A 236 1.54 -11.67 -3.17
C LEU A 236 2.28 -10.33 -3.11
N LEU A 237 3.59 -10.34 -3.34
CA LEU A 237 4.43 -9.15 -3.32
C LEU A 237 4.86 -8.73 -4.73
N ALA A 238 4.97 -7.41 -4.96
CA ALA A 238 5.62 -6.86 -6.13
C ALA A 238 6.41 -5.60 -5.76
N TRP A 239 7.62 -5.46 -6.33
CA TRP A 239 8.51 -4.30 -6.08
C TRP A 239 9.47 -4.06 -7.24
N ASP A 240 10.07 -2.88 -7.29
CA ASP A 240 11.18 -2.58 -8.19
C ASP A 240 12.52 -2.98 -7.55
N GLU A 241 13.38 -3.68 -8.29
CA GLU A 241 14.70 -4.14 -7.80
C GLU A 241 15.64 -3.01 -7.43
N SER A 242 15.43 -1.82 -7.99
CA SER A 242 16.27 -0.63 -7.79
C SER A 242 15.70 0.39 -6.81
N GLU A 243 14.52 0.13 -6.20
CA GLU A 243 13.94 1.03 -5.21
C GLU A 243 14.62 0.92 -3.83
N THR A 244 14.52 1.98 -3.04
CA THR A 244 15.07 2.03 -1.68
C THR A 244 14.49 0.94 -0.78
N LEU A 245 13.24 0.56 -0.97
CA LEU A 245 12.50 -0.42 -0.17
C LEU A 245 12.57 -1.87 -0.71
N ALA A 246 13.37 -2.15 -1.74
CA ALA A 246 13.49 -3.50 -2.29
C ALA A 246 13.89 -4.53 -1.23
N VAL A 247 14.83 -4.19 -0.35
CA VAL A 247 15.29 -5.08 0.74
C VAL A 247 14.19 -5.39 1.76
N ASP A 248 13.23 -4.49 1.97
CA ASP A 248 12.06 -4.73 2.82
C ASP A 248 11.22 -5.88 2.28
N SER A 249 10.96 -5.88 0.97
CA SER A 249 10.24 -6.97 0.29
C SER A 249 11.01 -8.29 0.35
N GLU A 250 12.33 -8.27 0.11
CA GLU A 250 13.21 -9.43 0.18
C GLU A 250 13.17 -10.10 1.58
N VAL A 251 13.18 -9.29 2.66
CA VAL A 251 13.07 -9.79 4.05
C VAL A 251 11.70 -10.41 4.32
N ILE A 252 10.62 -9.84 3.79
CA ILE A 252 9.27 -10.43 3.94
C ILE A 252 9.24 -11.81 3.29
N VAL A 253 9.70 -11.91 2.04
CA VAL A 253 9.75 -13.19 1.29
C VAL A 253 10.51 -14.24 2.08
N GLU A 254 11.74 -13.93 2.54
CA GLU A 254 12.56 -14.84 3.34
C GLU A 254 11.83 -15.37 4.58
N ARG A 255 11.12 -14.49 5.30
CA ARG A 255 10.41 -14.86 6.53
C ARG A 255 9.19 -15.73 6.26
N LEU A 256 8.40 -15.39 5.25
CA LEU A 256 7.23 -16.17 4.87
C LEU A 256 7.64 -17.56 4.42
N GLU A 257 8.66 -17.69 3.58
CA GLU A 257 9.21 -18.97 3.14
C GLU A 257 9.73 -19.81 4.31
N LYS A 258 10.47 -19.18 5.24
CA LYS A 258 10.97 -19.85 6.46
C LYS A 258 9.84 -20.39 7.33
N ASN A 259 8.70 -19.72 7.37
CA ASN A 259 7.51 -20.15 8.12
C ASN A 259 6.60 -21.10 7.30
N GLY A 260 6.95 -21.45 6.08
CA GLY A 260 6.13 -22.30 5.20
C GLY A 260 4.82 -21.66 4.77
N ILE A 261 4.75 -20.33 4.76
CA ILE A 261 3.58 -19.56 4.33
C ILE A 261 3.65 -19.35 2.82
N GLU A 262 2.53 -19.51 2.12
CA GLU A 262 2.48 -19.25 0.69
C GLU A 262 2.84 -17.80 0.41
N CYS A 263 3.90 -17.62 -0.39
CA CYS A 263 4.39 -16.31 -0.81
C CYS A 263 4.64 -16.32 -2.31
N ARG A 264 3.73 -15.69 -3.06
CA ARG A 264 3.99 -15.38 -4.47
C ARG A 264 4.67 -14.01 -4.52
N HIS A 265 5.71 -13.90 -5.31
CA HIS A 265 6.40 -12.61 -5.42
C HIS A 265 6.98 -12.39 -6.80
N LYS A 266 7.13 -11.13 -7.17
CA LYS A 266 7.75 -10.71 -8.40
C LYS A 266 8.49 -9.40 -8.25
N SER A 267 9.79 -9.42 -8.53
CA SER A 267 10.59 -8.20 -8.66
C SER A 267 10.64 -7.76 -10.12
N TYR A 268 10.71 -6.45 -10.33
CA TYR A 268 10.76 -5.85 -11.65
C TYR A 268 12.00 -4.98 -11.78
N PRO A 269 12.80 -5.16 -12.83
CA PRO A 269 13.97 -4.31 -13.04
C PRO A 269 13.58 -2.97 -13.65
N ASP A 270 14.22 -1.90 -13.19
CA ASP A 270 14.14 -0.57 -13.78
C ASP A 270 12.73 0.07 -13.81
N CYS A 271 11.84 -0.29 -12.88
CA CYS A 271 10.57 0.41 -12.66
C CYS A 271 10.76 1.64 -11.74
N PHE A 272 9.93 1.81 -10.74
CA PHE A 272 10.07 2.77 -9.65
C PHE A 272 9.15 2.37 -8.48
N HIS A 273 9.36 2.99 -7.32
CA HIS A 273 8.59 2.71 -6.12
C HIS A 273 7.07 2.80 -6.34
N ALA A 274 6.34 1.78 -5.92
CA ALA A 274 4.88 1.66 -6.05
C ALA A 274 4.34 1.69 -7.51
N PHE A 275 5.15 1.33 -8.51
CA PHE A 275 4.76 1.30 -9.93
C PHE A 275 3.50 0.45 -10.18
N ALA A 276 3.23 -0.55 -9.34
CA ALA A 276 2.06 -1.43 -9.45
C ALA A 276 0.73 -0.66 -9.51
N THR A 277 0.67 0.54 -8.92
CA THR A 277 -0.53 1.38 -8.90
C THR A 277 -0.67 2.33 -10.10
N THR A 278 0.25 2.29 -11.07
CA THR A 278 0.14 3.10 -12.30
C THR A 278 -0.95 2.63 -13.25
N GLY A 279 -1.54 1.48 -12.96
CA GLY A 279 -2.68 0.96 -13.68
C GLY A 279 -2.38 0.69 -15.15
N ARG A 280 -3.29 1.11 -16.02
CA ARG A 280 -3.17 0.90 -17.48
C ARG A 280 -2.03 1.71 -18.13
N GLY A 281 -1.31 2.49 -17.33
CA GLY A 281 -0.20 3.32 -17.82
C GLY A 281 1.03 2.52 -18.26
N THR A 282 1.23 1.32 -17.70
CA THR A 282 2.40 0.49 -17.99
C THR A 282 2.05 -0.99 -18.10
N PRO A 283 2.75 -1.75 -18.97
CA PRO A 283 2.58 -3.20 -19.06
C PRO A 283 2.91 -3.93 -17.75
N GLU A 284 3.92 -3.46 -17.00
CA GLU A 284 4.35 -4.05 -15.73
C GLU A 284 3.26 -3.96 -14.67
N SER A 285 2.60 -2.80 -14.55
CA SER A 285 1.46 -2.65 -13.64
C SER A 285 0.27 -3.54 -14.04
N MET A 286 0.00 -3.67 -15.33
CA MET A 286 -1.06 -4.56 -15.82
C MET A 286 -0.71 -6.04 -15.64
N GLU A 287 0.55 -6.39 -15.65
CA GLU A 287 1.01 -7.76 -15.37
C GLU A 287 0.77 -8.11 -13.91
N ILE A 288 1.21 -7.26 -12.97
CA ILE A 288 0.97 -7.51 -11.55
C ILE A 288 -0.52 -7.45 -11.18
N LEU A 289 -1.32 -6.65 -11.88
CA LEU A 289 -2.77 -6.67 -11.69
C LEU A 289 -3.37 -8.03 -12.08
N LYS A 290 -2.90 -8.67 -13.17
CA LYS A 290 -3.34 -10.03 -13.54
C LYS A 290 -2.91 -11.06 -12.48
N ASP A 291 -1.68 -10.95 -11.98
CA ASP A 291 -1.19 -11.83 -10.91
C ASP A 291 -2.00 -11.64 -9.63
N THR A 292 -2.40 -10.39 -9.32
CA THR A 292 -3.29 -10.05 -8.21
C THR A 292 -4.67 -10.69 -8.38
N MET A 293 -5.27 -10.60 -9.56
CA MET A 293 -6.56 -11.23 -9.85
C MET A 293 -6.48 -12.76 -9.69
N ALA A 294 -5.44 -13.38 -10.25
CA ALA A 294 -5.23 -14.82 -10.13
C ALA A 294 -5.03 -15.25 -8.68
N PHE A 295 -4.25 -14.46 -7.91
CA PHE A 295 -4.06 -14.72 -6.47
C PHE A 295 -5.37 -14.64 -5.70
N ILE A 296 -6.22 -13.65 -5.97
CA ILE A 296 -7.54 -13.50 -5.33
C ILE A 296 -8.43 -14.70 -5.69
N GLU A 297 -8.51 -15.09 -6.96
CA GLU A 297 -9.33 -16.23 -7.39
C GLU A 297 -8.92 -17.56 -6.73
N ASP A 298 -7.64 -17.77 -6.48
CA ASP A 298 -7.13 -18.97 -5.84
C ASP A 298 -7.44 -19.05 -4.33
N HIS A 299 -7.87 -17.92 -3.71
CA HIS A 299 -8.09 -17.80 -2.26
C HIS A 299 -9.52 -17.37 -1.86
N ILE A 300 -10.47 -17.39 -2.81
CA ILE A 300 -11.91 -17.20 -2.54
C ILE A 300 -12.59 -18.50 -2.09
#